data_d049f31b429522585d12484b6f46cf4c
#
_entry.id   d049f31b429522585d12484b6f46cf4c
#
_cell.length_a   1.000
_cell.length_b   1.000
_cell.length_c   1.000
_cell.angle_alpha   90.00
_cell.angle_beta   90.00
_cell.angle_gamma   90.00
#
_symmetry.space_group_name_H-M   'P 1'
#
loop_
_entity.id
_entity.type
_entity.pdbx_description
1 polymer ?
#
loop_
_entity_poly.entity_id
_entity_poly.type
_entity_poly.pdbx_seq_one_letter_code
_entity_poly.pdbx_strand_id
1 'polypeptide(L)'
;MKRNFFINCCNVKETDRENGILERIISESVMTMFHFNKWNKNGKKLAIYLNDNATEEQFNILDKNISRLGKIVDANTKQLFTVKDSFIWITLFNKFSEKGLDDEMFNDFLTAFINSLRKTSVDGKLFDTVDENASTKDKSVIADKLHILETLMNDFLHIDDTETENNTSESTIDNVEKSTLSFVQENANPEATDEDIDTYSDLVDYCFDHNGIEVNAPIYQQCQTALIALMAYACENENEDKFEEWINKYKNTKKFSPSQKVNYDFMKKSFDKMANA
;
A
#
# COMPACT_ATOMS: atom_id res chain seq x y z
N MET A 1 17.35 -17.75 4.72
CA MET A 1 15.88 -17.62 4.69
C MET A 1 15.23 -18.86 5.31
N LYS A 2 14.26 -18.68 6.20
CA LYS A 2 13.71 -19.79 6.98
C LYS A 2 12.67 -20.55 6.18
N ARG A 3 13.13 -21.51 5.38
CA ARG A 3 12.27 -22.43 4.62
C ARG A 3 11.22 -23.16 5.50
N ASN A 4 11.50 -23.29 6.81
CA ASN A 4 10.62 -23.97 7.75
C ASN A 4 9.21 -23.35 7.85
N PHE A 5 9.06 -22.01 7.77
CA PHE A 5 7.75 -21.38 7.72
C PHE A 5 6.94 -21.88 6.52
N PHE A 6 7.52 -21.84 5.33
CA PHE A 6 6.80 -22.26 4.11
C PHE A 6 6.50 -23.76 4.08
N ILE A 7 7.31 -24.58 4.77
CA ILE A 7 7.08 -26.03 4.88
C ILE A 7 5.97 -26.31 5.90
N ASN A 8 6.03 -25.68 7.06
CA ASN A 8 5.19 -26.03 8.20
C ASN A 8 3.92 -25.19 8.29
N CYS A 9 3.98 -23.92 7.90
CA CYS A 9 2.93 -22.92 8.09
C CYS A 9 2.20 -22.51 6.81
N CYS A 10 2.66 -22.93 5.62
CA CYS A 10 1.97 -22.66 4.37
C CYS A 10 1.33 -23.93 3.79
N ASN A 11 0.12 -23.78 3.26
CA ASN A 11 -0.59 -24.83 2.53
C ASN A 11 -0.15 -24.86 1.06
N VAL A 12 1.13 -25.25 0.85
CA VAL A 12 1.79 -25.27 -0.46
C VAL A 12 2.25 -26.70 -0.72
N LYS A 13 1.87 -27.26 -1.87
CA LYS A 13 2.26 -28.63 -2.28
C LYS A 13 3.76 -28.73 -2.56
N GLU A 14 4.33 -29.92 -2.42
CA GLU A 14 5.76 -30.15 -2.67
C GLU A 14 6.16 -29.83 -4.12
N THR A 15 5.36 -30.24 -5.08
CA THR A 15 5.54 -29.90 -6.49
C THR A 15 5.56 -28.40 -6.78
N ASP A 16 4.78 -27.59 -6.04
CA ASP A 16 4.77 -26.14 -6.19
C ASP A 16 6.08 -25.53 -5.65
N ARG A 17 6.63 -26.13 -4.57
CA ARG A 17 7.90 -25.69 -3.99
C ARG A 17 9.07 -25.90 -4.94
N GLU A 18 9.09 -27.02 -5.67
CA GLU A 18 10.09 -27.32 -6.68
C GLU A 18 10.01 -26.37 -7.90
N ASN A 19 8.84 -25.79 -8.15
CA ASN A 19 8.56 -24.88 -9.27
C ASN A 19 8.78 -23.39 -8.96
N GLY A 20 9.47 -23.02 -7.88
CA GLY A 20 9.80 -21.64 -7.55
C GLY A 20 8.64 -20.84 -6.95
N ILE A 21 7.59 -21.49 -6.47
CA ILE A 21 6.43 -20.82 -5.86
C ILE A 21 6.82 -20.09 -4.57
N LEU A 22 7.78 -20.61 -3.81
CA LEU A 22 8.22 -19.95 -2.57
C LEU A 22 8.94 -18.64 -2.87
N GLU A 23 9.80 -18.63 -3.86
CA GLU A 23 10.50 -17.43 -4.34
C GLU A 23 9.49 -16.39 -4.85
N ARG A 24 8.42 -16.85 -5.48
CA ARG A 24 7.34 -15.99 -5.92
C ARG A 24 6.58 -15.38 -4.75
N ILE A 25 6.17 -16.16 -3.74
CA ILE A 25 5.49 -15.65 -2.53
C ILE A 25 6.37 -14.61 -1.83
N ILE A 26 7.68 -14.86 -1.72
CA ILE A 26 8.65 -13.92 -1.14
C ILE A 26 8.68 -12.61 -1.93
N SER A 27 8.82 -12.71 -3.25
CA SER A 27 8.86 -11.54 -4.13
C SER A 27 7.55 -10.75 -4.08
N GLU A 28 6.41 -11.44 -4.11
CA GLU A 28 5.08 -10.82 -3.98
C GLU A 28 4.90 -10.14 -2.61
N SER A 29 5.44 -10.73 -1.52
CA SER A 29 5.40 -10.12 -0.19
C SER A 29 6.23 -8.84 -0.13
N VAL A 30 7.46 -8.84 -0.64
CA VAL A 30 8.32 -7.63 -0.67
C VAL A 30 7.65 -6.54 -1.51
N MET A 31 7.08 -6.91 -2.68
CA MET A 31 6.37 -5.96 -3.52
C MET A 31 5.18 -5.33 -2.80
N THR A 32 4.33 -6.13 -2.14
CA THR A 32 3.14 -5.61 -1.46
C THR A 32 3.47 -4.82 -0.20
N MET A 33 4.52 -5.19 0.51
CA MET A 33 4.93 -4.49 1.72
C MET A 33 5.59 -3.13 1.44
N PHE A 34 6.43 -3.04 0.39
CA PHE A 34 7.32 -1.88 0.21
C PHE A 34 7.21 -1.18 -1.13
N HIS A 35 6.65 -1.84 -2.16
CA HIS A 35 6.64 -1.35 -3.54
C HIS A 35 5.28 -1.54 -4.21
N PHE A 36 4.18 -1.49 -3.46
CA PHE A 36 2.86 -1.85 -3.97
C PHE A 36 2.39 -0.95 -5.14
N ASN A 37 2.79 0.30 -5.16
CA ASN A 37 2.53 1.23 -6.26
C ASN A 37 3.11 0.76 -7.61
N LYS A 38 4.22 0.00 -7.58
CA LYS A 38 4.88 -0.60 -8.76
C LYS A 38 4.51 -2.08 -8.95
N TRP A 39 3.39 -2.52 -8.38
CA TRP A 39 2.91 -3.89 -8.52
C TRP A 39 2.75 -4.29 -9.99
N ASN A 40 3.23 -5.49 -10.33
CA ASN A 40 3.03 -6.09 -11.64
C ASN A 40 2.67 -7.57 -11.50
N LYS A 41 1.55 -8.00 -12.11
CA LYS A 41 1.09 -9.39 -12.06
C LYS A 41 2.02 -10.38 -12.78
N ASN A 42 2.89 -9.89 -13.65
CA ASN A 42 3.89 -10.71 -14.32
C ASN A 42 5.11 -10.93 -13.40
N GLY A 43 5.25 -12.15 -12.87
CA GLY A 43 6.32 -12.50 -11.91
C GLY A 43 7.73 -12.24 -12.42
N LYS A 44 7.99 -12.32 -13.75
CA LYS A 44 9.31 -11.99 -14.31
C LYS A 44 9.60 -10.48 -14.22
N LYS A 45 8.62 -9.64 -14.56
CA LYS A 45 8.76 -8.18 -14.45
C LYS A 45 8.92 -7.75 -13.01
N LEU A 46 8.15 -8.38 -12.10
CA LEU A 46 8.25 -8.15 -10.67
C LEU A 46 9.65 -8.51 -10.14
N ALA A 47 10.19 -9.67 -10.52
CA ALA A 47 11.54 -10.09 -10.10
C ALA A 47 12.63 -9.15 -10.64
N ILE A 48 12.52 -8.68 -11.88
CA ILE A 48 13.46 -7.70 -12.46
C ILE A 48 13.40 -6.40 -11.66
N TYR A 49 12.19 -5.88 -11.41
CA TYR A 49 12.04 -4.66 -10.62
C TYR A 49 12.67 -4.79 -9.22
N LEU A 50 12.40 -5.88 -8.50
CA LEU A 50 12.96 -6.09 -7.17
C LEU A 50 14.48 -6.24 -7.17
N ASN A 51 15.06 -6.83 -8.22
CA ASN A 51 16.52 -6.94 -8.34
C ASN A 51 17.19 -5.56 -8.31
N ASP A 52 16.55 -4.56 -8.88
CA ASP A 52 17.11 -3.22 -9.02
C ASP A 52 16.70 -2.27 -7.87
N ASN A 53 15.58 -2.54 -7.18
CA ASN A 53 14.97 -1.61 -6.23
C ASN A 53 14.80 -2.14 -4.81
N ALA A 54 14.85 -3.45 -4.57
CA ALA A 54 14.69 -3.99 -3.22
C ALA A 54 16.00 -3.91 -2.43
N THR A 55 15.89 -3.61 -1.14
CA THR A 55 17.04 -3.51 -0.23
C THR A 55 17.17 -4.73 0.66
N GLU A 56 18.38 -4.96 1.18
CA GLU A 56 18.63 -6.02 2.17
C GLU A 56 17.77 -5.83 3.43
N GLU A 57 17.54 -4.59 3.84
CA GLU A 57 16.70 -4.26 5.00
C GLU A 57 15.26 -4.74 4.81
N GLN A 58 14.66 -4.55 3.64
CA GLN A 58 13.31 -5.03 3.32
C GLN A 58 13.22 -6.56 3.42
N PHE A 59 14.22 -7.28 2.95
CA PHE A 59 14.28 -8.74 3.12
C PHE A 59 14.51 -9.15 4.58
N ASN A 60 15.24 -8.39 5.37
CA ASN A 60 15.44 -8.65 6.80
C ASN A 60 14.14 -8.44 7.58
N ILE A 61 13.34 -7.42 7.26
CA ILE A 61 12.00 -7.21 7.82
C ILE A 61 11.09 -8.38 7.47
N LEU A 62 11.06 -8.80 6.21
CA LEU A 62 10.29 -9.97 5.79
C LEU A 62 10.71 -11.24 6.53
N ASP A 63 12.02 -11.52 6.67
CA ASP A 63 12.53 -12.71 7.39
C ASP A 63 12.14 -12.67 8.87
N LYS A 64 12.18 -11.51 9.51
CA LYS A 64 11.72 -11.30 10.87
C LYS A 64 10.22 -11.63 10.99
N ASN A 65 9.39 -11.11 10.09
CA ASN A 65 7.95 -11.35 10.09
C ASN A 65 7.61 -12.82 9.85
N ILE A 66 8.24 -13.47 8.87
CA ILE A 66 8.09 -14.91 8.61
C ILE A 66 8.52 -15.75 9.84
N SER A 67 9.56 -15.30 10.54
CA SER A 67 10.02 -15.98 11.76
C SER A 67 9.05 -15.88 12.92
N ARG A 68 8.34 -14.73 13.05
CA ARG A 68 7.30 -14.51 14.06
C ARG A 68 6.04 -15.30 13.69
N LEU A 69 5.56 -15.19 12.45
CA LEU A 69 4.44 -15.99 11.94
C LEU A 69 4.67 -17.49 12.12
N GLY A 70 5.88 -17.98 11.89
CA GLY A 70 6.23 -19.39 12.08
C GLY A 70 6.11 -19.91 13.50
N LYS A 71 5.92 -19.04 14.49
CA LYS A 71 5.69 -19.42 15.89
C LYS A 71 4.22 -19.49 16.26
N ILE A 72 3.38 -18.69 15.62
CA ILE A 72 1.96 -18.52 15.96
C ILE A 72 1.02 -19.26 15.00
N VAL A 73 1.42 -19.46 13.73
CA VAL A 73 0.57 -20.20 12.76
C VAL A 73 0.55 -21.68 13.10
N ASP A 74 -0.64 -22.19 13.40
CA ASP A 74 -0.91 -23.57 13.76
C ASP A 74 -1.56 -24.39 12.62
N ALA A 75 -1.97 -25.62 12.89
CA ALA A 75 -2.58 -26.51 11.91
C ALA A 75 -3.93 -25.98 11.38
N ASN A 76 -4.67 -25.21 12.18
CA ASN A 76 -5.95 -24.62 11.81
C ASN A 76 -5.73 -23.35 10.94
N THR A 77 -4.90 -22.43 11.39
CA THR A 77 -4.67 -21.16 10.72
C THR A 77 -3.79 -21.29 9.45
N LYS A 78 -3.01 -22.37 9.34
CA LYS A 78 -2.23 -22.72 8.15
C LYS A 78 -3.04 -22.70 6.85
N GLN A 79 -4.33 -23.04 6.87
CA GLN A 79 -5.17 -23.05 5.68
C GLN A 79 -5.31 -21.70 5.00
N LEU A 80 -5.06 -20.59 5.69
CA LEU A 80 -5.09 -19.25 5.15
C LEU A 80 -3.86 -18.96 4.25
N PHE A 81 -2.74 -19.60 4.54
CA PHE A 81 -1.48 -19.37 3.84
C PHE A 81 -1.36 -20.26 2.59
N THR A 82 -2.27 -20.05 1.63
CA THR A 82 -2.26 -20.73 0.34
C THR A 82 -1.22 -20.12 -0.61
N VAL A 83 -0.91 -20.79 -1.73
CA VAL A 83 -0.11 -20.23 -2.82
C VAL A 83 -0.64 -18.87 -3.30
N LYS A 84 -1.96 -18.70 -3.27
CA LYS A 84 -2.67 -17.52 -3.76
C LYS A 84 -2.58 -16.34 -2.79
N ASP A 85 -2.74 -16.60 -1.48
CA ASP A 85 -3.02 -15.57 -0.49
C ASP A 85 -1.90 -15.38 0.55
N SER A 86 -0.87 -16.25 0.58
CA SER A 86 0.21 -16.18 1.58
C SER A 86 0.87 -14.79 1.65
N PHE A 87 1.16 -14.16 0.50
CA PHE A 87 1.78 -12.85 0.47
C PHE A 87 0.88 -11.75 1.05
N ILE A 88 -0.45 -11.90 0.91
CA ILE A 88 -1.44 -10.97 1.48
C ILE A 88 -1.41 -11.06 3.01
N TRP A 89 -1.43 -12.28 3.57
CA TRP A 89 -1.37 -12.51 5.01
C TRP A 89 -0.03 -12.07 5.62
N ILE A 90 1.08 -12.28 4.91
CA ILE A 90 2.40 -11.80 5.32
C ILE A 90 2.45 -10.27 5.33
N THR A 91 1.84 -9.62 4.33
CA THR A 91 1.73 -8.16 4.26
C THR A 91 0.87 -7.61 5.39
N LEU A 92 -0.27 -8.24 5.68
CA LEU A 92 -1.11 -7.85 6.81
C LEU A 92 -0.36 -7.99 8.14
N PHE A 93 0.39 -9.09 8.32
CA PHE A 93 1.20 -9.26 9.52
C PHE A 93 2.28 -8.20 9.66
N ASN A 94 2.86 -7.71 8.56
CA ASN A 94 3.79 -6.59 8.61
C ASN A 94 3.12 -5.34 9.21
N LYS A 95 1.95 -4.97 8.71
CA LYS A 95 1.15 -3.84 9.24
C LYS A 95 0.78 -4.04 10.73
N PHE A 96 0.38 -5.26 11.11
CA PHE A 96 0.15 -5.61 12.51
C PHE A 96 1.41 -5.43 13.36
N SER A 97 2.56 -5.87 12.86
CA SER A 97 3.83 -5.83 13.60
C SER A 97 4.31 -4.42 13.92
N GLU A 98 3.92 -3.43 13.10
CA GLU A 98 4.21 -2.02 13.29
C GLU A 98 3.43 -1.40 14.46
N LYS A 99 2.30 -2.03 14.85
CA LYS A 99 1.49 -1.60 15.99
C LYS A 99 2.08 -2.02 17.36
N GLY A 100 3.13 -2.85 17.38
CA GLY A 100 3.82 -3.27 18.61
C GLY A 100 3.01 -4.20 19.53
N LEU A 101 1.94 -4.82 19.02
CA LEU A 101 1.08 -5.73 19.75
C LEU A 101 1.71 -7.13 19.88
N ASP A 102 1.16 -7.95 20.79
CA ASP A 102 1.58 -9.33 20.98
C ASP A 102 1.18 -10.18 19.76
N ASP A 103 2.09 -11.02 19.29
CA ASP A 103 1.88 -11.89 18.12
C ASP A 103 0.68 -12.84 18.29
N GLU A 104 0.38 -13.27 19.50
CA GLU A 104 -0.78 -14.14 19.78
C GLU A 104 -2.11 -13.45 19.42
N MET A 105 -2.21 -12.13 19.56
CA MET A 105 -3.39 -11.38 19.12
C MET A 105 -3.65 -11.52 17.63
N PHE A 106 -2.59 -11.61 16.83
CA PHE A 106 -2.73 -11.88 15.40
C PHE A 106 -3.21 -13.31 15.12
N ASN A 107 -2.74 -14.30 15.91
CA ASN A 107 -3.24 -15.67 15.81
C ASN A 107 -4.73 -15.78 16.20
N ASP A 108 -5.16 -15.03 17.23
CA ASP A 108 -6.56 -14.92 17.59
C ASP A 108 -7.40 -14.32 16.45
N PHE A 109 -6.89 -13.29 15.78
CA PHE A 109 -7.53 -12.73 14.59
C PHE A 109 -7.61 -13.75 13.43
N LEU A 110 -6.52 -14.48 13.12
CA LEU A 110 -6.55 -15.53 12.10
C LEU A 110 -7.62 -16.59 12.40
N THR A 111 -7.74 -16.98 13.66
CA THR A 111 -8.74 -17.94 14.13
C THR A 111 -10.16 -17.37 14.01
N ALA A 112 -10.37 -16.13 14.43
CA ALA A 112 -11.65 -15.44 14.28
C ALA A 112 -12.04 -15.27 12.82
N PHE A 113 -11.07 -14.97 11.96
CA PHE A 113 -11.30 -14.86 10.52
C PHE A 113 -11.85 -16.17 9.94
N ILE A 114 -11.23 -17.30 10.25
CA ILE A 114 -11.71 -18.62 9.79
C ILE A 114 -13.12 -18.91 10.30
N ASN A 115 -13.38 -18.63 11.57
CA ASN A 115 -14.61 -19.05 12.23
C ASN A 115 -15.82 -18.16 11.90
N SER A 116 -15.61 -16.85 11.72
CA SER A 116 -16.72 -15.89 11.61
C SER A 116 -16.48 -14.75 10.64
N LEU A 117 -15.32 -14.07 10.71
CA LEU A 117 -15.09 -12.80 10.01
C LEU A 117 -15.00 -12.95 8.49
N ARG A 118 -14.62 -14.12 7.99
CA ARG A 118 -14.50 -14.40 6.55
C ARG A 118 -15.76 -14.11 5.75
N LYS A 119 -16.93 -14.13 6.39
CA LYS A 119 -18.23 -13.84 5.80
C LYS A 119 -18.71 -12.41 6.07
N THR A 120 -17.91 -11.62 6.74
CA THR A 120 -18.21 -10.21 7.02
C THR A 120 -17.85 -9.37 5.80
N SER A 121 -18.79 -8.55 5.35
CA SER A 121 -18.59 -7.63 4.25
C SER A 121 -17.98 -6.33 4.76
N VAL A 122 -16.97 -5.85 4.05
CA VAL A 122 -16.38 -4.50 4.23
C VAL A 122 -16.64 -3.74 2.94
N ASP A 123 -17.26 -2.58 3.02
CA ASP A 123 -17.65 -1.73 1.88
C ASP A 123 -18.40 -2.48 0.78
N GLY A 124 -19.26 -3.41 1.19
CA GLY A 124 -20.05 -4.26 0.28
C GLY A 124 -19.28 -5.40 -0.39
N LYS A 125 -17.99 -5.58 -0.09
CA LYS A 125 -17.12 -6.63 -0.65
C LYS A 125 -16.83 -7.71 0.39
N LEU A 126 -16.71 -8.96 -0.07
CA LEU A 126 -16.28 -10.10 0.72
C LEU A 126 -14.89 -10.56 0.28
N PHE A 127 -14.03 -10.95 1.20
CA PHE A 127 -12.67 -11.42 0.91
C PHE A 127 -12.62 -12.54 -0.14
N ASP A 128 -13.57 -13.47 -0.12
CA ASP A 128 -13.59 -14.62 -1.02
C ASP A 128 -14.10 -14.29 -2.41
N THR A 129 -14.82 -13.18 -2.60
CA THR A 129 -15.51 -12.87 -3.86
C THR A 129 -14.93 -11.68 -4.62
N VAL A 130 -14.00 -10.93 -4.04
CA VAL A 130 -13.38 -9.78 -4.73
C VAL A 130 -12.66 -10.14 -6.02
N ASP A 131 -12.31 -11.40 -6.22
CA ASP A 131 -11.62 -11.87 -7.42
C ASP A 131 -12.50 -12.76 -8.35
N GLU A 132 -13.83 -12.83 -8.14
CA GLU A 132 -14.72 -13.63 -8.97
C GLU A 132 -14.76 -13.20 -10.45
N ASN A 133 -14.61 -11.90 -10.71
CA ASN A 133 -14.65 -11.32 -12.05
C ASN A 133 -13.31 -10.73 -12.50
N ALA A 134 -12.22 -10.96 -11.77
CA ALA A 134 -10.92 -10.38 -12.02
C ALA A 134 -9.79 -11.38 -11.72
N SER A 135 -8.59 -11.07 -12.17
CA SER A 135 -7.43 -11.89 -11.81
C SER A 135 -7.07 -11.69 -10.33
N THR A 136 -6.80 -12.79 -9.63
CA THR A 136 -6.32 -12.76 -8.22
C THR A 136 -5.03 -11.95 -8.02
N LYS A 137 -4.35 -11.59 -9.09
CA LYS A 137 -3.11 -10.83 -9.11
C LYS A 137 -3.30 -9.42 -9.66
N ASP A 138 -4.52 -8.99 -9.94
CA ASP A 138 -4.78 -7.61 -10.30
C ASP A 138 -4.58 -6.70 -9.08
N LYS A 139 -3.97 -5.54 -9.29
CA LYS A 139 -3.58 -4.62 -8.21
C LYS A 139 -4.78 -4.22 -7.35
N SER A 140 -5.92 -3.92 -7.99
CA SER A 140 -7.17 -3.58 -7.30
C SER A 140 -7.67 -4.72 -6.42
N VAL A 141 -7.63 -5.97 -6.91
CA VAL A 141 -8.04 -7.15 -6.11
C VAL A 141 -7.18 -7.33 -4.88
N ILE A 142 -5.86 -7.12 -5.02
CA ILE A 142 -4.94 -7.21 -3.89
C ILE A 142 -5.20 -6.07 -2.89
N ALA A 143 -5.41 -4.85 -3.38
CA ALA A 143 -5.75 -3.69 -2.54
C ALA A 143 -7.04 -3.94 -1.77
N ASP A 144 -8.10 -4.39 -2.44
CA ASP A 144 -9.38 -4.73 -1.80
C ASP A 144 -9.22 -5.82 -0.73
N LYS A 145 -8.47 -6.89 -1.02
CA LYS A 145 -8.22 -7.95 -0.04
C LYS A 145 -7.49 -7.45 1.20
N LEU A 146 -6.44 -6.63 0.99
CA LEU A 146 -5.69 -6.04 2.10
C LEU A 146 -6.55 -5.09 2.91
N HIS A 147 -7.35 -4.24 2.26
CA HIS A 147 -8.27 -3.33 2.93
C HIS A 147 -9.31 -4.08 3.78
N ILE A 148 -9.97 -5.10 3.21
CA ILE A 148 -10.94 -5.94 3.95
C ILE A 148 -10.28 -6.55 5.18
N LEU A 149 -9.11 -7.15 5.02
CA LEU A 149 -8.43 -7.83 6.13
C LEU A 149 -7.95 -6.84 7.20
N GLU A 150 -7.45 -5.69 6.82
CA GLU A 150 -6.97 -4.65 7.73
C GLU A 150 -8.14 -4.06 8.54
N THR A 151 -9.26 -3.74 7.90
CA THR A 151 -10.48 -3.28 8.56
C THR A 151 -10.97 -4.32 9.57
N LEU A 152 -11.14 -5.58 9.14
CA LEU A 152 -11.59 -6.65 10.02
C LEU A 152 -10.63 -6.91 11.19
N MET A 153 -9.32 -6.78 10.95
CA MET A 153 -8.31 -6.94 11.99
C MET A 153 -8.37 -5.79 13.01
N ASN A 154 -8.46 -4.55 12.56
CA ASN A 154 -8.55 -3.39 13.43
C ASN A 154 -9.82 -3.46 14.28
N ASP A 155 -10.98 -3.77 13.68
CA ASP A 155 -12.25 -3.96 14.39
C ASP A 155 -12.16 -5.06 15.43
N PHE A 156 -11.58 -6.22 15.07
CA PHE A 156 -11.45 -7.38 15.97
C PHE A 156 -10.54 -7.09 17.16
N LEU A 157 -9.44 -6.40 16.93
CA LEU A 157 -8.46 -6.08 17.96
C LEU A 157 -8.81 -4.82 18.75
N HIS A 158 -9.97 -4.18 18.44
CA HIS A 158 -10.38 -2.89 19.02
C HIS A 158 -9.27 -1.84 18.91
N ILE A 159 -8.55 -1.88 17.78
CA ILE A 159 -7.58 -0.86 17.43
C ILE A 159 -8.39 0.27 16.82
N ASP A 160 -8.85 1.20 17.66
CA ASP A 160 -9.33 2.47 17.18
C ASP A 160 -8.16 3.15 16.44
N ASP A 161 -8.38 3.67 15.24
CA ASP A 161 -7.37 4.43 14.49
C ASP A 161 -6.91 5.70 15.25
N THR A 162 -7.31 5.82 16.51
CA THR A 162 -7.01 6.92 17.45
C THR A 162 -5.77 6.70 18.33
N GLU A 163 -5.11 5.51 18.32
CA GLU A 163 -3.96 5.26 19.20
C GLU A 163 -2.61 5.14 18.47
N THR A 164 -2.32 6.05 17.53
CA THR A 164 -0.94 6.31 17.11
C THR A 164 -0.55 7.77 17.34
N GLU A 165 -1.13 8.38 18.39
CA GLU A 165 -0.73 9.72 18.85
C GLU A 165 -0.51 9.71 20.36
N ASN A 166 0.72 9.37 20.78
CA ASN A 166 1.26 9.89 22.04
C ASN A 166 2.71 10.31 21.83
N ASN A 167 2.90 11.47 21.30
CA ASN A 167 3.73 12.58 21.78
C ASN A 167 3.74 13.69 20.75
N THR A 168 2.89 14.67 20.91
CA THR A 168 3.08 16.11 20.94
C THR A 168 1.76 16.83 20.60
N SER A 169 1.19 17.47 21.64
CA SER A 169 0.31 18.64 21.69
C SER A 169 -0.53 19.06 20.47
N GLU A 170 -1.87 18.99 20.71
CA GLU A 170 -2.91 19.94 20.27
C GLU A 170 -3.08 20.28 18.79
N SER A 171 -4.03 19.64 18.15
CA SER A 171 -5.28 20.28 17.64
C SER A 171 -6.14 19.25 16.93
N THR A 172 -7.36 19.07 17.44
CA THR A 172 -8.52 18.39 16.83
C THR A 172 -8.72 18.82 15.39
N ILE A 173 -8.77 17.85 14.44
CA ILE A 173 -9.61 17.90 13.23
C ILE A 173 -9.69 16.48 12.66
N ASP A 174 -10.91 16.05 12.33
CA ASP A 174 -11.32 14.82 11.64
C ASP A 174 -10.38 14.46 10.47
N ASN A 175 -9.60 13.39 10.60
CA ASN A 175 -8.88 12.79 9.48
C ASN A 175 -9.39 11.37 9.21
N VAL A 176 -10.54 11.27 8.57
CA VAL A 176 -10.80 10.16 7.64
C VAL A 176 -9.84 10.39 6.48
N GLU A 177 -8.82 9.54 6.28
CA GLU A 177 -8.01 9.58 5.05
C GLU A 177 -8.97 9.31 3.88
N LYS A 178 -9.38 10.38 3.21
CA LYS A 178 -10.14 10.31 1.97
C LYS A 178 -9.29 9.58 0.94
N SER A 179 -9.89 8.64 0.21
CA SER A 179 -9.20 8.00 -0.92
C SER A 179 -8.62 9.08 -1.85
N THR A 180 -7.52 8.78 -2.54
CA THR A 180 -6.92 9.73 -3.50
C THR A 180 -7.95 10.18 -4.54
N LEU A 181 -8.83 9.30 -5.01
CA LEU A 181 -9.93 9.64 -5.90
C LEU A 181 -10.86 10.69 -5.28
N SER A 182 -11.37 10.44 -4.07
CA SER A 182 -12.26 11.40 -3.39
C SER A 182 -11.58 12.75 -3.17
N PHE A 183 -10.28 12.73 -2.83
CA PHE A 183 -9.52 13.96 -2.64
C PHE A 183 -9.36 14.74 -3.95
N VAL A 184 -9.06 14.07 -5.07
CA VAL A 184 -8.95 14.67 -6.40
C VAL A 184 -10.30 15.22 -6.86
N GLN A 185 -11.39 14.47 -6.70
CA GLN A 185 -12.75 14.90 -7.04
C GLN A 185 -13.17 16.16 -6.28
N GLU A 186 -12.82 16.26 -5.00
CA GLU A 186 -13.18 17.43 -4.19
C GLU A 186 -12.32 18.67 -4.47
N ASN A 187 -11.09 18.51 -4.92
CA ASN A 187 -10.10 19.59 -4.92
C ASN A 187 -9.59 20.00 -6.31
N ALA A 188 -9.67 19.11 -7.30
CA ALA A 188 -9.02 19.30 -8.58
C ALA A 188 -9.92 19.00 -9.79
N ASN A 189 -10.47 17.79 -9.89
CA ASN A 189 -11.31 17.34 -10.99
C ASN A 189 -12.52 16.55 -10.45
N PRO A 190 -13.72 17.13 -10.37
CA PRO A 190 -14.93 16.46 -9.85
C PRO A 190 -15.38 15.22 -10.65
N GLU A 191 -14.98 15.13 -11.93
CA GLU A 191 -15.35 14.05 -12.85
C GLU A 191 -14.31 12.93 -12.89
N ALA A 192 -13.21 13.05 -12.12
CA ALA A 192 -12.12 12.07 -12.14
C ALA A 192 -12.60 10.65 -11.79
N THR A 193 -12.04 9.67 -12.47
CA THR A 193 -12.25 8.22 -12.27
C THR A 193 -10.99 7.55 -11.71
N ASP A 194 -11.07 6.30 -11.30
CA ASP A 194 -9.88 5.54 -10.89
C ASP A 194 -8.84 5.41 -12.01
N GLU A 195 -9.27 5.33 -13.28
CA GLU A 195 -8.36 5.28 -14.44
C GLU A 195 -7.63 6.62 -14.63
N ASP A 196 -8.30 7.74 -14.34
CA ASP A 196 -7.67 9.06 -14.36
C ASP A 196 -6.64 9.20 -13.23
N ILE A 197 -6.91 8.66 -12.04
CA ILE A 197 -5.94 8.66 -10.93
C ILE A 197 -4.68 7.89 -11.29
N ASP A 198 -4.80 6.74 -11.92
CA ASP A 198 -3.65 5.96 -12.41
C ASP A 198 -2.85 6.79 -13.45
N THR A 199 -3.55 7.47 -14.37
CA THR A 199 -2.93 8.34 -15.37
C THR A 199 -2.20 9.53 -14.74
N TYR A 200 -2.82 10.23 -13.78
CA TYR A 200 -2.18 11.35 -13.08
C TYR A 200 -0.98 10.90 -12.24
N SER A 201 -1.08 9.72 -11.62
CA SER A 201 0.05 9.12 -10.88
C SER A 201 1.23 8.81 -11.80
N ASP A 202 0.97 8.22 -12.96
CA ASP A 202 2.01 7.92 -13.96
C ASP A 202 2.69 9.19 -14.49
N LEU A 203 1.93 10.26 -14.70
CA LEU A 203 2.47 11.56 -15.10
C LEU A 203 3.34 12.18 -14.00
N VAL A 204 2.93 12.09 -12.73
CA VAL A 204 3.74 12.54 -11.59
C VAL A 204 5.04 11.75 -11.54
N ASP A 205 4.97 10.41 -11.61
CA ASP A 205 6.14 9.54 -11.59
C ASP A 205 7.10 9.85 -12.76
N TYR A 206 6.56 10.08 -13.97
CA TYR A 206 7.35 10.49 -15.13
C TYR A 206 8.11 11.79 -14.86
N CYS A 207 7.42 12.82 -14.33
CA CYS A 207 8.07 14.10 -14.01
C CYS A 207 9.16 13.95 -12.94
N PHE A 208 8.95 13.07 -11.94
CA PHE A 208 9.94 12.79 -10.91
C PHE A 208 11.17 12.10 -11.49
N ASP A 209 10.99 11.06 -12.28
CA ASP A 209 12.07 10.32 -12.94
C ASP A 209 12.88 11.25 -13.87
N HIS A 210 12.19 12.08 -14.66
CA HIS A 210 12.82 12.99 -15.60
C HIS A 210 13.68 14.08 -14.92
N ASN A 211 13.26 14.50 -13.71
CA ASN A 211 13.98 15.50 -12.91
C ASN A 211 14.96 14.89 -11.90
N GLY A 212 15.20 13.58 -11.94
CA GLY A 212 16.11 12.87 -11.04
C GLY A 212 15.73 12.99 -9.57
N ILE A 213 14.41 13.01 -9.29
CA ILE A 213 13.89 13.09 -7.93
C ILE A 213 13.71 11.66 -7.43
N GLU A 214 14.45 11.30 -6.40
CA GLU A 214 14.38 9.96 -5.82
C GLU A 214 13.04 9.72 -5.11
N VAL A 215 12.58 8.46 -5.13
CA VAL A 215 11.34 8.02 -4.48
C VAL A 215 11.34 8.26 -2.96
N ASN A 216 12.54 8.34 -2.34
CA ASN A 216 12.71 8.65 -0.93
C ASN A 216 12.70 10.17 -0.63
N ALA A 217 12.56 11.04 -1.63
CA ALA A 217 12.46 12.47 -1.42
C ALA A 217 11.24 12.81 -0.56
N PRO A 218 11.37 13.74 0.42
CA PRO A 218 10.25 14.10 1.31
C PRO A 218 8.97 14.53 0.55
N ILE A 219 9.11 15.24 -0.56
CA ILE A 219 7.98 15.67 -1.38
C ILE A 219 7.22 14.47 -1.96
N TYR A 220 7.93 13.42 -2.37
CA TYR A 220 7.31 12.19 -2.89
C TYR A 220 6.65 11.40 -1.76
N GLN A 221 7.35 11.19 -0.64
CA GLN A 221 6.88 10.34 0.46
C GLN A 221 5.70 10.93 1.23
N GLN A 222 5.66 12.26 1.40
CA GLN A 222 4.69 12.92 2.28
C GLN A 222 3.54 13.58 1.53
N CYS A 223 3.59 13.70 0.20
CA CYS A 223 2.65 14.51 -0.56
C CYS A 223 2.00 13.80 -1.76
N GLN A 224 2.00 12.46 -1.81
CA GLN A 224 1.51 11.72 -2.99
C GLN A 224 0.11 12.14 -3.44
N THR A 225 -0.86 12.13 -2.52
CA THR A 225 -2.24 12.52 -2.84
C THR A 225 -2.33 13.99 -3.30
N ALA A 226 -1.59 14.89 -2.64
CA ALA A 226 -1.55 16.30 -3.02
C ALA A 226 -0.90 16.52 -4.40
N LEU A 227 0.13 15.73 -4.75
CA LEU A 227 0.80 15.79 -6.05
C LEU A 227 -0.09 15.26 -7.17
N ILE A 228 -0.79 14.14 -6.95
CA ILE A 228 -1.75 13.59 -7.90
C ILE A 228 -2.89 14.59 -8.14
N ALA A 229 -3.41 15.23 -7.08
CA ALA A 229 -4.41 16.27 -7.22
C ALA A 229 -3.89 17.52 -7.94
N LEU A 230 -2.62 17.91 -7.73
CA LEU A 230 -2.01 19.00 -8.46
C LEU A 230 -1.82 18.66 -9.96
N MET A 231 -1.45 17.43 -10.29
CA MET A 231 -1.37 16.97 -11.67
C MET A 231 -2.75 16.98 -12.33
N ALA A 232 -3.77 16.45 -11.65
CA ALA A 232 -5.16 16.54 -12.13
C ALA A 232 -5.56 17.99 -12.40
N TYR A 233 -5.27 18.90 -11.47
CA TYR A 233 -5.54 20.33 -11.65
C TYR A 233 -4.77 20.92 -12.85
N ALA A 234 -3.52 20.53 -13.05
CA ALA A 234 -2.70 20.98 -14.18
C ALA A 234 -3.29 20.51 -15.52
N CYS A 235 -3.71 19.24 -15.62
CA CYS A 235 -4.35 18.68 -16.81
C CYS A 235 -5.68 19.38 -17.12
N GLU A 236 -6.54 19.59 -16.12
CA GLU A 236 -7.82 20.30 -16.31
C GLU A 236 -7.65 21.76 -16.81
N ASN A 237 -6.50 22.35 -16.57
CA ASN A 237 -6.19 23.72 -17.00
C ASN A 237 -5.22 23.78 -18.19
N GLU A 238 -4.94 22.64 -18.85
CA GLU A 238 -4.02 22.56 -19.99
C GLU A 238 -2.60 23.11 -19.67
N ASN A 239 -2.11 22.80 -18.47
CA ASN A 239 -0.84 23.30 -17.93
C ASN A 239 0.07 22.17 -17.39
N GLU A 240 -0.11 20.93 -17.85
CA GLU A 240 0.69 19.77 -17.44
C GLU A 240 2.20 19.97 -17.70
N ASP A 241 2.57 20.65 -18.78
CA ASP A 241 3.96 20.99 -19.08
C ASP A 241 4.59 21.87 -17.99
N LYS A 242 3.80 22.70 -17.31
CA LYS A 242 4.25 23.55 -16.20
C LYS A 242 4.48 22.78 -14.92
N PHE A 243 3.91 21.58 -14.78
CA PHE A 243 4.11 20.76 -13.59
C PHE A 243 5.58 20.33 -13.46
N GLU A 244 6.23 19.98 -14.57
CA GLU A 244 7.66 19.63 -14.59
C GLU A 244 8.54 20.80 -14.13
N GLU A 245 8.26 22.00 -14.61
CA GLU A 245 8.97 23.21 -14.19
C GLU A 245 8.75 23.50 -12.70
N TRP A 246 7.50 23.33 -12.23
CA TRP A 246 7.13 23.53 -10.84
C TRP A 246 7.84 22.54 -9.91
N ILE A 247 7.80 21.23 -10.23
CA ILE A 247 8.43 20.21 -9.39
C ILE A 247 9.95 20.40 -9.29
N ASN A 248 10.60 20.77 -10.39
CA ASN A 248 12.04 21.05 -10.39
C ASN A 248 12.41 22.20 -9.44
N LYS A 249 11.55 23.19 -9.32
CA LYS A 249 11.72 24.31 -8.38
C LYS A 249 11.50 23.93 -6.92
N TYR A 250 10.55 23.03 -6.64
CA TYR A 250 10.12 22.71 -5.28
C TYR A 250 10.62 21.35 -4.76
N LYS A 251 11.34 20.56 -5.57
CA LYS A 251 11.84 19.22 -5.21
C LYS A 251 12.68 19.15 -3.94
N ASN A 252 13.34 20.24 -3.56
CA ASN A 252 14.19 20.31 -2.39
C ASN A 252 13.46 20.79 -1.11
N THR A 253 12.15 20.95 -1.16
CA THR A 253 11.36 21.31 0.02
C THR A 253 11.43 20.19 1.05
N LYS A 254 11.81 20.53 2.30
CA LYS A 254 12.12 19.53 3.33
C LYS A 254 11.01 19.36 4.38
N LYS A 255 10.03 20.24 4.40
CA LYS A 255 8.95 20.21 5.40
C LYS A 255 7.60 20.33 4.74
N PHE A 256 6.78 19.31 4.95
CA PHE A 256 5.41 19.25 4.51
C PHE A 256 4.47 19.06 5.70
N SER A 257 3.21 19.40 5.51
CA SER A 257 2.16 19.15 6.51
C SER A 257 1.78 17.67 6.51
N PRO A 258 1.37 17.10 7.65
CA PRO A 258 0.69 15.80 7.65
C PRO A 258 -0.62 15.81 6.83
N SER A 259 -1.26 16.98 6.68
CA SER A 259 -2.49 17.14 5.92
C SER A 259 -2.23 17.30 4.42
N GLN A 260 -2.74 16.38 3.60
CA GLN A 260 -2.67 16.46 2.14
C GLN A 260 -3.38 17.72 1.60
N LYS A 261 -4.45 18.16 2.24
CA LYS A 261 -5.16 19.40 1.86
C LYS A 261 -4.29 20.65 2.02
N VAL A 262 -3.58 20.77 3.13
CA VAL A 262 -2.65 21.89 3.37
C VAL A 262 -1.50 21.87 2.36
N ASN A 263 -0.97 20.69 2.05
CA ASN A 263 0.07 20.53 1.04
C ASN A 263 -0.46 20.91 -0.34
N TYR A 264 -1.63 20.41 -0.73
CA TYR A 264 -2.26 20.73 -2.01
C TYR A 264 -2.51 22.25 -2.16
N ASP A 265 -3.07 22.91 -1.17
CA ASP A 265 -3.35 24.35 -1.21
C ASP A 265 -2.07 25.17 -1.38
N PHE A 266 -1.00 24.78 -0.69
CA PHE A 266 0.32 25.39 -0.89
C PHE A 266 0.86 25.16 -2.32
N MET A 267 0.80 23.92 -2.79
CA MET A 267 1.27 23.50 -4.11
C MET A 267 0.49 24.23 -5.21
N LYS A 268 -0.83 24.20 -5.14
CA LYS A 268 -1.73 24.88 -6.08
C LYS A 268 -1.44 26.37 -6.15
N LYS A 269 -1.35 27.06 -5.01
CA LYS A 269 -1.07 28.50 -4.96
C LYS A 269 0.29 28.85 -5.59
N SER A 270 1.31 28.01 -5.36
CA SER A 270 2.64 28.21 -5.93
C SER A 270 2.69 27.87 -7.42
N PHE A 271 1.93 26.88 -7.85
CA PHE A 271 1.76 26.48 -9.24
C PHE A 271 1.05 27.59 -10.05
N ASP A 272 -0.10 28.08 -9.57
CA ASP A 272 -0.85 29.17 -10.20
C ASP A 272 0.00 30.42 -10.39
N LYS A 273 0.82 30.76 -9.39
CA LYS A 273 1.73 31.89 -9.48
C LYS A 273 2.79 31.72 -10.56
N MET A 274 3.18 30.49 -10.83
CA MET A 274 4.18 30.18 -11.86
C MET A 274 3.52 30.07 -13.25
N ALA A 275 2.37 29.46 -13.35
CA ALA A 275 1.65 29.28 -14.61
C ALA A 275 1.14 30.61 -15.20
N ASN A 276 0.89 31.61 -14.36
CA ASN A 276 0.41 32.96 -14.74
C ASN A 276 1.55 34.00 -14.84
N ALA A 277 2.82 33.61 -14.73
CA ALA A 277 3.97 34.50 -14.86
C ALA A 277 4.59 34.41 -16.25
#